data_600e11a5d263447e748f18b600080d72
#
_entry.id   600e11a5d263447e748f18b600080d72
#
_cell.length_a   1.000
_cell.length_b   1.000
_cell.length_c   1.000
_cell.angle_alpha   90.00
_cell.angle_beta   90.00
_cell.angle_gamma   90.00
#
_symmetry.space_group_name_H-M   'P 1'
#
loop_
_entity.id
_entity.type
_entity.pdbx_description
1 polymer ?
#
loop_
_entity_poly.entity_id
_entity_poly.type
_entity_poly.pdbx_seq_one_letter_code
_entity_poly.pdbx_strand_id
1 'polypeptide(L)'
;MFRVDTFMTDTAMKVDVYDTYTLSEDGQRMHFDVFLPAGCGARCDEKAADIARTWLYSIGMDADRIELEQCRYCHSEAVDSEVSKQLESQGYFILPMEGCPS
;
A
#
# COMPACT_ATOMS: atom_id res chain seq x y z
N MET A 1 -16.69 19.15 23.60
CA MET A 1 -16.52 19.15 22.98
C MET A 1 -16.12 18.85 22.60
N PHE A 2 -16.07 18.26 22.20
CA PHE A 2 -15.69 18.00 21.54
C PHE A 2 -15.53 17.53 21.03
N ARG A 3 -15.72 17.30 21.20
CA ARG A 3 -15.61 16.83 20.52
C ARG A 3 -15.90 16.43 19.70
N VAL A 4 -16.17 16.41 19.89
CA VAL A 4 -16.96 15.99 18.87
C VAL A 4 -16.39 15.94 17.52
N ASP A 5 -15.89 16.87 17.09
CA ASP A 5 -15.32 16.96 15.81
C ASP A 5 -14.20 16.01 15.62
N THR A 6 -13.69 15.47 16.63
CA THR A 6 -12.59 14.55 16.57
C THR A 6 -12.90 13.30 15.79
N PHE A 7 -14.10 12.76 15.93
CA PHE A 7 -14.40 11.52 15.25
C PHE A 7 -14.58 11.71 13.75
N MET A 8 -14.85 12.91 13.33
CA MET A 8 -14.99 13.16 11.91
C MET A 8 -13.66 13.05 11.20
N THR A 9 -12.59 13.46 11.83
CA THR A 9 -11.29 13.42 11.20
C THR A 9 -10.73 12.01 11.10
N ASP A 10 -11.19 11.11 11.97
CA ASP A 10 -10.69 9.74 11.96
C ASP A 10 -11.03 8.98 10.70
N THR A 11 -12.10 9.38 10.02
CA THR A 11 -12.55 8.66 8.85
C THR A 11 -12.16 9.35 7.56
N ALA A 12 -11.43 10.46 7.66
CA ALA A 12 -11.19 11.30 6.52
C ALA A 12 -9.75 11.31 6.03
N MET A 13 -8.97 10.33 6.46
CA MET A 13 -7.58 10.26 6.02
C MET A 13 -7.51 9.94 4.55
N LYS A 14 -6.66 10.67 3.83
CA LYS A 14 -6.42 10.41 2.42
C LYS A 14 -5.11 9.69 2.23
N VAL A 15 -5.07 8.84 1.24
CA VAL A 15 -3.87 8.09 0.88
C VAL A 15 -3.55 8.29 -0.58
N ASP A 16 -2.28 8.12 -0.90
CA ASP A 16 -1.83 7.94 -2.28
C ASP A 16 -1.76 6.44 -2.54
N VAL A 17 -2.33 6.01 -3.65
CA VAL A 17 -2.41 4.60 -4.01
C VAL A 17 -1.37 4.30 -5.09
N TYR A 18 -0.53 3.31 -4.83
CA TYR A 18 0.52 2.89 -5.76
C TYR A 18 0.18 1.51 -6.30
N ASP A 19 -0.19 1.48 -7.57
CA ASP A 19 -0.58 0.26 -8.27
C ASP A 19 0.65 -0.59 -8.50
N THR A 20 0.65 -1.83 -8.02
CA THR A 20 1.85 -2.65 -7.97
C THR A 20 1.61 -4.01 -8.60
N TYR A 21 2.50 -4.37 -9.52
CA TYR A 21 2.47 -5.66 -10.21
C TYR A 21 3.82 -6.35 -10.05
N THR A 22 3.79 -7.63 -9.73
CA THR A 22 5.00 -8.43 -9.59
C THR A 22 4.88 -9.71 -10.42
N LEU A 23 6.03 -10.26 -10.80
CA LEU A 23 6.11 -11.51 -11.54
C LEU A 23 7.09 -12.44 -10.86
N SER A 24 6.63 -13.62 -10.45
CA SER A 24 7.49 -14.60 -9.80
C SER A 24 8.27 -15.42 -10.84
N GLU A 25 9.25 -16.18 -10.36
CA GLU A 25 10.08 -17.02 -11.25
C GLU A 25 9.27 -18.06 -11.99
N ASP A 26 8.21 -18.55 -11.40
CA ASP A 26 7.36 -19.56 -12.05
C ASP A 26 6.25 -18.94 -12.89
N GLY A 27 6.32 -17.64 -13.14
CA GLY A 27 5.40 -16.99 -14.05
C GLY A 27 4.11 -16.49 -13.41
N GLN A 28 3.99 -16.55 -12.10
CA GLN A 28 2.79 -16.06 -11.43
C GLN A 28 2.87 -14.56 -11.23
N ARG A 29 1.79 -13.88 -11.59
CA ARG A 29 1.70 -12.44 -11.44
C ARG A 29 0.79 -12.09 -10.29
N MET A 30 1.22 -11.13 -9.46
CA MET A 30 0.42 -10.61 -8.36
C MET A 30 0.14 -9.14 -8.57
N HIS A 31 -1.05 -8.72 -8.17
CA HIS A 31 -1.45 -7.32 -8.20
C HIS A 31 -1.87 -6.91 -6.79
N PHE A 32 -1.30 -5.85 -6.29
CA PHE A 32 -1.71 -5.28 -5.00
C PHE A 32 -1.45 -3.79 -5.00
N ASP A 33 -2.11 -3.09 -4.09
CA ASP A 33 -1.92 -1.64 -3.95
C ASP A 33 -1.13 -1.35 -2.69
N VAL A 34 -0.18 -0.42 -2.80
CA VAL A 34 0.51 0.14 -1.64
C VAL A 34 -0.13 1.49 -1.35
N PHE A 35 -0.57 1.68 -0.10
CA PHE A 35 -1.14 2.94 0.34
C PHE A 35 -0.12 3.67 1.21
N LEU A 36 0.11 4.93 0.91
CA LEU A 36 0.92 5.83 1.74
C LEU A 36 0.08 7.04 2.10
N PRO A 37 0.38 7.72 3.22
CA PRO A 37 -0.31 8.99 3.51
C PRO A 37 -0.20 9.93 2.33
N ALA A 38 -1.28 10.62 1.99
CA ALA A 38 -1.35 11.45 0.79
C ALA A 38 -0.38 12.62 0.85
N GLY A 39 0.07 13.06 -0.31
CA GLY A 39 0.89 14.26 -0.43
C GLY A 39 2.18 14.06 -1.20
N CYS A 40 2.60 12.83 -1.45
CA CYS A 40 3.86 12.57 -2.11
C CYS A 40 3.72 12.27 -3.60
N GLY A 41 2.65 11.58 -3.98
CA GLY A 41 2.40 11.25 -5.39
C GLY A 41 3.54 10.46 -6.02
N ALA A 42 3.84 10.78 -7.26
CA ALA A 42 4.85 10.04 -8.03
C ALA A 42 6.26 10.14 -7.45
N ARG A 43 6.51 11.15 -6.61
CA ARG A 43 7.83 11.29 -5.99
C ARG A 43 8.15 10.17 -5.01
N CYS A 44 7.14 9.43 -4.58
CA CYS A 44 7.32 8.33 -3.64
C CYS A 44 7.21 6.96 -4.28
N ASP A 45 7.31 6.87 -5.60
CA ASP A 45 7.25 5.57 -6.28
C ASP A 45 8.31 4.61 -5.73
N GLU A 46 9.52 5.10 -5.49
CA GLU A 46 10.59 4.24 -4.96
C GLU A 46 10.34 3.81 -3.53
N LYS A 47 9.81 4.71 -2.71
CA LYS A 47 9.46 4.37 -1.35
C LYS A 47 8.38 3.29 -1.32
N ALA A 48 7.38 3.43 -2.19
CA ALA A 48 6.33 2.42 -2.30
C ALA A 48 6.89 1.08 -2.76
N ALA A 49 7.85 1.10 -3.68
CA ALA A 49 8.48 -0.12 -4.16
C ALA A 49 9.26 -0.83 -3.04
N ASP A 50 9.97 -0.07 -2.20
CA ASP A 50 10.69 -0.66 -1.07
C ASP A 50 9.71 -1.28 -0.07
N ILE A 51 8.59 -0.62 0.17
CA ILE A 51 7.55 -1.14 1.05
C ILE A 51 6.97 -2.43 0.46
N ALA A 52 6.75 -2.46 -0.86
CA ALA A 52 6.23 -3.64 -1.52
C ALA A 52 7.18 -4.83 -1.32
N ARG A 53 8.49 -4.61 -1.46
CA ARG A 53 9.46 -5.67 -1.25
C ARG A 53 9.48 -6.16 0.18
N THR A 54 9.39 -5.24 1.14
CA THR A 54 9.34 -5.59 2.56
C THR A 54 8.10 -6.42 2.86
N TRP A 55 6.97 -6.04 2.29
CA TRP A 55 5.74 -6.79 2.48
C TRP A 55 5.84 -8.21 1.91
N LEU A 56 6.43 -8.34 0.71
CA LEU A 56 6.62 -9.65 0.10
C LEU A 56 7.44 -10.55 1.01
N TYR A 57 8.48 -10.02 1.61
CA TYR A 57 9.29 -10.75 2.57
C TYR A 57 8.44 -11.19 3.77
N SER A 58 7.59 -10.31 4.26
CA SER A 58 6.78 -10.59 5.44
C SER A 58 5.78 -11.71 5.24
N ILE A 59 5.34 -11.95 4.00
CA ILE A 59 4.40 -13.03 3.70
C ILE A 59 5.13 -14.29 3.20
N GLY A 60 6.44 -14.36 3.40
CA GLY A 60 7.21 -15.56 3.11
C GLY A 60 7.69 -15.68 1.68
N MET A 61 7.65 -14.61 0.91
CA MET A 61 8.11 -14.64 -0.48
C MET A 61 9.51 -14.02 -0.58
N ASP A 62 10.32 -14.60 -1.44
CA ASP A 62 11.68 -14.10 -1.63
C ASP A 62 11.64 -12.96 -2.65
N ALA A 63 11.73 -11.75 -2.16
CA ALA A 63 11.65 -10.57 -3.01
C ALA A 63 12.80 -10.49 -4.04
N ASP A 64 13.92 -11.16 -3.76
CA ASP A 64 15.04 -11.20 -4.71
C ASP A 64 14.72 -12.07 -5.93
N ARG A 65 13.72 -12.94 -5.81
CA ARG A 65 13.31 -13.83 -6.87
C ARG A 65 12.02 -13.42 -7.54
N ILE A 66 11.51 -12.24 -7.16
CA ILE A 66 10.27 -11.72 -7.71
C ILE A 66 10.59 -10.41 -8.39
N GLU A 67 10.20 -10.31 -9.65
CA GLU A 67 10.40 -9.08 -10.39
C GLU A 67 9.28 -8.10 -10.07
N LEU A 68 9.65 -6.91 -9.63
CA LEU A 68 8.70 -5.84 -9.43
C LEU A 68 8.52 -5.12 -10.77
N GLU A 69 7.49 -5.51 -11.50
CA GLU A 69 7.25 -4.98 -12.83
C GLU A 69 6.79 -3.54 -12.82
N GLN A 70 6.01 -3.18 -11.82
CA GLN A 70 5.48 -1.85 -11.71
C GLN A 70 5.13 -1.54 -10.27
N CYS A 71 5.43 -0.33 -9.84
CA CYS A 71 4.92 0.23 -8.60
C CYS A 71 4.85 1.73 -8.82
N ARG A 72 3.65 2.24 -9.14
CA ARG A 72 3.48 3.62 -9.55
C ARG A 72 2.29 4.26 -8.89
N TYR A 73 2.44 5.54 -8.60
CA TYR A 73 1.33 6.35 -8.12
C TYR A 73 0.19 6.30 -9.15
N CYS A 74 -0.99 5.98 -8.68
CA CYS A 74 -2.17 5.87 -9.52
C CYS A 74 -3.15 6.99 -9.24
N HIS A 75 -3.56 7.14 -7.99
CA HIS A 75 -4.53 8.16 -7.61
C HIS A 75 -4.52 8.30 -6.09
N SER A 76 -5.29 9.26 -5.60
CA SER A 76 -5.47 9.45 -4.16
C SER A 76 -6.92 9.19 -3.81
N GLU A 77 -7.17 8.65 -2.62
CA GLU A 77 -8.52 8.37 -2.19
C GLU A 77 -8.63 8.45 -0.67
N ALA A 78 -9.84 8.57 -0.18
CA ALA A 78 -10.09 8.53 1.27
C ALA A 78 -10.22 7.08 1.70
N VAL A 79 -9.78 6.79 2.93
CA VAL A 79 -9.86 5.45 3.48
C VAL A 79 -10.62 5.47 4.81
N ASP A 80 -11.09 4.29 5.22
CA ASP A 80 -11.84 4.16 6.47
C ASP A 80 -10.91 4.18 7.68
N SER A 81 -11.50 4.11 8.87
CA SER A 81 -10.73 4.20 10.09
C SER A 81 -9.81 3.01 10.31
N GLU A 82 -10.17 1.85 9.81
CA GLU A 82 -9.35 0.66 9.98
C GLU A 82 -8.04 0.80 9.20
N VAL A 83 -8.11 1.25 7.96
CA VAL A 83 -6.93 1.48 7.15
C VAL A 83 -6.12 2.65 7.72
N SER A 84 -6.80 3.70 8.18
CA SER A 84 -6.12 4.83 8.81
C SER A 84 -5.28 4.41 10.00
N LYS A 85 -5.80 3.51 10.83
CA LYS A 85 -5.05 3.00 11.98
C LYS A 85 -3.80 2.25 11.56
N GLN A 86 -3.89 1.46 10.51
CA GLN A 86 -2.73 0.75 9.99
C GLN A 86 -1.67 1.72 9.48
N LEU A 87 -2.12 2.75 8.79
CA LEU A 87 -1.21 3.78 8.29
C LEU A 87 -0.52 4.52 9.43
N GLU A 88 -1.26 4.81 10.50
CA GLU A 88 -0.68 5.50 11.65
C GLU A 88 0.33 4.64 12.39
N SER A 89 0.08 3.34 12.48
CA SER A 89 0.94 2.46 13.26
C SER A 89 2.18 2.02 12.49
N GLN A 90 2.11 1.83 11.19
CA GLN A 90 3.25 1.32 10.44
C GLN A 90 3.67 2.18 9.25
N GLY A 91 2.92 3.21 8.91
CA GLY A 91 3.29 4.13 7.85
C GLY A 91 2.81 3.74 6.46
N TYR A 92 2.19 2.59 6.30
CA TYR A 92 1.67 2.13 5.02
C TYR A 92 0.58 1.09 5.25
N PHE A 93 -0.10 0.74 4.16
CA PHE A 93 -1.07 -0.34 4.15
C PHE A 93 -0.99 -1.04 2.79
N ILE A 94 -1.12 -2.36 2.78
CA ILE A 94 -1.13 -3.13 1.54
C ILE A 94 -2.52 -3.72 1.33
N LEU A 95 -3.08 -3.50 0.16
CA LEU A 95 -4.36 -4.08 -0.23
C LEU A 95 -4.11 -5.17 -1.28
N PRO A 96 -4.11 -6.44 -0.89
CA PRO A 96 -3.89 -7.52 -1.85
C PRO A 96 -5.08 -7.63 -2.80
N MET A 97 -4.76 -7.91 -4.05
CA MET A 97 -5.76 -8.11 -5.09
C MET A 97 -5.54 -9.46 -5.75
N GLU A 98 -5.40 -9.50 -7.08
CA GLU A 98 -5.31 -10.76 -7.81
C GLU A 98 -3.96 -11.44 -7.62
N GLY A 99 -3.99 -12.76 -7.49
CA GLY A 99 -2.78 -13.57 -7.46
C GLY A 99 -2.03 -13.59 -6.15
N CYS A 100 -2.49 -12.85 -5.14
CA CYS A 100 -1.80 -12.78 -3.87
C CYS A 100 -2.18 -13.96 -2.97
N PRO A 101 -1.25 -14.41 -2.10
CA PRO A 101 -1.60 -15.44 -1.10
C PRO A 101 -2.68 -14.90 -0.17
N SER A 102 -3.58 -15.76 0.23
CA SER A 102 -4.66 -15.36 1.14
C SER A 102 -4.40 -15.79 2.57
#